data_421d8f220bfb76f70ccbe7a1932d1be3
#
_entry.id   421d8f220bfb76f70ccbe7a1932d1be3
#
_cell.length_a   1.000
_cell.length_b   1.000
_cell.length_c   1.000
_cell.angle_alpha   90.00
_cell.angle_beta   90.00
_cell.angle_gamma   90.00
#
_symmetry.space_group_name_H-M   'P 1'
#
loop_
_entity.id
_entity.type
_entity.pdbx_description
1 polymer ?
#
loop_
_entity_poly.entity_id
_entity_poly.type
_entity_poly.pdbx_seq_one_letter_code
_entity_poly.pdbx_strand_id
1 'polypeptide(L)'
;MQAGYRTPGVAVDSIVTRQKEAGGNEILLITRGRPPFEGHYAFPGGFVDDGEDPKVACLRELQEECTVEGCEPELITVAGKPDRDPRKHVISIVYAVQVEAGASVAAGDDAATAHWYDLQTVWDSFEFAFDHKDILREFLVKKFPNVL
;
A
#
# COMPACT_ATOMS: atom_id res chain seq x y z
N MET A 1 -9.35 -4.21 31.33
CA MET A 1 -9.70 -4.96 30.11
C MET A 1 -9.98 -6.40 30.46
N GLN A 2 -11.01 -6.98 29.89
CA GLN A 2 -11.41 -8.36 30.19
C GLN A 2 -10.50 -9.36 29.50
N ALA A 3 -10.28 -10.50 30.15
CA ALA A 3 -9.59 -11.63 29.55
C ALA A 3 -10.36 -12.10 28.31
N GLY A 4 -9.64 -12.40 27.23
CA GLY A 4 -10.25 -12.82 25.98
C GLY A 4 -10.70 -11.69 25.06
N TYR A 5 -10.60 -10.43 25.49
CA TYR A 5 -10.88 -9.30 24.61
C TYR A 5 -9.89 -9.27 23.45
N ARG A 6 -10.44 -9.15 22.24
CA ARG A 6 -9.62 -9.10 21.01
C ARG A 6 -9.80 -7.76 20.31
N THR A 7 -8.71 -7.18 19.88
CA THR A 7 -8.71 -5.97 19.07
C THR A 7 -8.24 -6.30 17.66
N PRO A 8 -8.78 -5.62 16.65
CA PRO A 8 -8.22 -5.74 15.30
C PRO A 8 -6.77 -5.27 15.28
N GLY A 9 -5.97 -5.85 14.40
CA GLY A 9 -4.68 -5.30 14.07
C GLY A 9 -4.85 -4.02 13.27
N VAL A 10 -3.92 -3.07 13.42
CA VAL A 10 -3.92 -1.83 12.64
C VAL A 10 -2.71 -1.82 11.73
N ALA A 11 -2.97 -1.72 10.43
CA ALA A 11 -1.94 -1.65 9.41
C ALA A 11 -2.06 -0.31 8.65
N VAL A 12 -1.03 0.00 7.90
CA VAL A 12 -1.02 1.11 6.96
C VAL A 12 -0.63 0.59 5.59
N ASP A 13 -1.16 1.23 4.55
CA ASP A 13 -0.78 0.97 3.16
C ASP A 13 -0.52 2.29 2.47
N SER A 14 0.49 2.32 1.60
CA SER A 14 0.90 3.52 0.87
C SER A 14 0.58 3.38 -0.60
N ILE A 15 -0.16 4.34 -1.16
CA ILE A 15 -0.35 4.46 -2.60
C ILE A 15 0.58 5.57 -3.07
N VAL A 16 1.62 5.17 -3.79
CA VAL A 16 2.68 6.07 -4.24
C VAL A 16 2.66 6.12 -5.76
N THR A 17 2.40 7.30 -6.31
CA THR A 17 2.37 7.50 -7.76
C THR A 17 3.36 8.58 -8.16
N ARG A 18 3.78 8.53 -9.42
CA ARG A 18 4.62 9.57 -10.03
C ARG A 18 4.27 9.70 -11.51
N GLN A 19 4.51 10.89 -12.06
CA GLN A 19 4.34 11.12 -13.49
C GLN A 19 5.53 10.56 -14.27
N LYS A 20 5.26 10.02 -15.45
CA LYS A 20 6.30 9.67 -16.42
C LYS A 20 6.59 10.86 -17.33
N GLU A 21 7.83 10.99 -17.78
CA GLU A 21 8.23 12.05 -18.72
C GLU A 21 7.47 11.94 -20.04
N ALA A 22 7.21 10.71 -20.50
CA ALA A 22 6.49 10.44 -21.75
C ALA A 22 4.96 10.58 -21.62
N GLY A 23 4.47 10.98 -20.45
CA GLY A 23 3.04 11.05 -20.16
C GLY A 23 2.53 9.83 -19.42
N GLY A 24 1.41 9.98 -18.72
CA GLY A 24 0.86 8.94 -17.86
C GLY A 24 1.50 8.90 -16.49
N ASN A 25 1.06 7.95 -15.70
CA ASN A 25 1.48 7.81 -14.32
C ASN A 25 1.97 6.40 -14.03
N GLU A 26 2.88 6.30 -13.06
CA GLU A 26 3.34 5.03 -12.51
C GLU A 26 2.94 4.91 -11.06
N ILE A 27 2.78 3.68 -10.60
CA ILE A 27 2.48 3.35 -9.21
C ILE A 27 3.55 2.40 -8.68
N LEU A 28 3.93 2.60 -7.42
CA LEU A 28 4.88 1.74 -6.73
C LEU A 28 4.15 0.56 -6.11
N LEU A 29 4.54 -0.65 -6.48
CA LEU A 29 3.98 -1.88 -5.92
C LEU A 29 5.09 -2.83 -5.51
N ILE A 30 4.77 -3.67 -4.53
CA ILE A 30 5.58 -4.83 -4.16
C ILE A 30 4.89 -6.10 -4.62
N THR A 31 5.64 -7.20 -4.69
CA THR A 31 5.06 -8.53 -4.69
C THR A 31 5.32 -9.16 -3.33
N ARG A 32 4.32 -9.88 -2.83
CA ARG A 32 4.43 -10.50 -1.52
C ARG A 32 5.39 -11.68 -1.56
N GLY A 33 6.32 -11.72 -0.60
CA GLY A 33 7.32 -12.78 -0.48
C GLY A 33 6.87 -13.97 0.37
N ARG A 34 5.68 -13.91 0.99
CA ARG A 34 5.15 -14.96 1.87
C ARG A 34 3.62 -15.06 1.77
N PRO A 35 3.05 -16.24 2.18
CA PRO A 35 1.61 -16.36 2.34
C PRO A 35 1.05 -15.42 3.40
N PRO A 36 -0.21 -15.00 3.33
CA PRO A 36 -1.15 -15.28 2.24
C PRO A 36 -0.84 -14.45 1.00
N PHE A 37 -1.36 -14.88 -0.15
CA PHE A 37 -1.21 -14.19 -1.43
C PHE A 37 0.23 -14.02 -1.89
N GLU A 38 1.09 -15.01 -1.63
CA GLU A 38 2.48 -14.99 -2.09
C GLU A 38 2.53 -14.78 -3.61
N GLY A 39 3.39 -13.86 -4.06
CA GLY A 39 3.55 -13.51 -5.46
C GLY A 39 2.53 -12.52 -6.01
N HIS A 40 1.46 -12.22 -5.27
CA HIS A 40 0.50 -11.20 -5.68
C HIS A 40 1.03 -9.80 -5.41
N TYR A 41 0.54 -8.83 -6.17
CA TYR A 41 0.90 -7.42 -6.01
C TYR A 41 0.18 -6.81 -4.82
N ALA A 42 0.86 -5.90 -4.16
CA ALA A 42 0.31 -5.19 -3.02
C ALA A 42 0.92 -3.79 -2.92
N PHE A 43 0.22 -2.91 -2.20
CA PHE A 43 0.82 -1.64 -1.79
C PHE A 43 1.89 -1.90 -0.73
N PRO A 44 2.97 -1.10 -0.71
CA PRO A 44 3.87 -1.10 0.43
C PRO A 44 3.10 -0.81 1.72
N GLY A 45 3.36 -1.56 2.77
CA GLY A 45 2.65 -1.37 4.02
C GLY A 45 3.06 -2.37 5.08
N GLY A 46 2.47 -2.24 6.26
CA GLY A 46 2.73 -3.11 7.38
C GLY A 46 1.98 -2.64 8.62
N PHE A 47 2.26 -3.27 9.73
CA PHE A 47 1.55 -2.96 10.97
C PHE A 47 2.11 -1.71 11.65
N VAL A 48 1.19 -0.96 12.27
CA VAL A 48 1.53 0.15 13.14
C VAL A 48 2.06 -0.43 14.45
N ASP A 49 3.19 0.08 14.92
CA ASP A 49 3.76 -0.32 16.20
C ASP A 49 3.01 0.34 17.36
N ASP A 50 3.04 -0.28 18.52
CA ASP A 50 2.47 0.33 19.72
C ASP A 50 3.11 1.69 19.98
N GLY A 51 2.27 2.69 20.20
CA GLY A 51 2.75 4.06 20.43
C GLY A 51 3.19 4.82 19.19
N GLU A 52 3.01 4.25 17.99
CA GLU A 52 3.40 4.89 16.74
C GLU A 52 2.20 5.55 16.07
N ASP A 53 2.38 6.78 15.57
CA ASP A 53 1.38 7.45 14.74
C ASP A 53 1.28 6.72 13.39
N PRO A 54 0.08 6.43 12.88
CA PRO A 54 -0.08 5.77 11.58
C PRO A 54 0.63 6.47 10.42
N LYS A 55 0.69 7.79 10.41
CA LYS A 55 1.42 8.52 9.35
C LYS A 55 2.92 8.23 9.39
N VAL A 56 3.48 8.12 10.59
CA VAL A 56 4.88 7.75 10.79
C VAL A 56 5.11 6.31 10.37
N ALA A 57 4.20 5.40 10.75
CA ALA A 57 4.26 3.99 10.34
C ALA A 57 4.25 3.86 8.81
N CYS A 58 3.41 4.63 8.14
CA CYS A 58 3.31 4.64 6.69
C CYS A 58 4.66 4.95 6.03
N LEU A 59 5.33 6.01 6.47
CA LEU A 59 6.63 6.41 5.91
C LEU A 59 7.73 5.43 6.29
N ARG A 60 7.70 4.90 7.50
CA ARG A 60 8.66 3.89 7.97
C ARG A 60 8.56 2.60 7.13
N GLU A 61 7.35 2.08 6.95
CA GLU A 61 7.14 0.86 6.17
C GLU A 61 7.55 1.05 4.71
N LEU A 62 7.27 2.22 4.12
CA LEU A 62 7.70 2.52 2.77
C LEU A 62 9.23 2.49 2.64
N GLN A 63 9.93 3.05 3.61
CA GLN A 63 11.39 3.02 3.65
C GLN A 63 11.91 1.58 3.82
N GLU A 64 11.32 0.82 4.74
CA GLU A 64 11.76 -0.55 5.01
C GLU A 64 11.51 -1.49 3.83
N GLU A 65 10.35 -1.40 3.17
CA GLU A 65 10.01 -2.32 2.09
C GLU A 65 10.55 -1.91 0.72
N CYS A 66 10.64 -0.61 0.45
CA CYS A 66 10.96 -0.11 -0.89
C CYS A 66 12.21 0.75 -0.94
N THR A 67 12.81 1.08 0.20
CA THR A 67 13.97 1.97 0.30
C THR A 67 13.66 3.36 -0.30
N VAL A 68 12.44 3.83 -0.11
CA VAL A 68 11.95 5.11 -0.64
C VAL A 68 11.58 6.02 0.52
N GLU A 69 12.05 7.27 0.46
CA GLU A 69 11.63 8.30 1.40
C GLU A 69 10.42 9.04 0.83
N GLY A 70 9.29 8.85 1.49
CA GLY A 70 8.07 9.57 1.17
C GLY A 70 7.86 10.75 2.09
N CYS A 71 6.91 11.60 1.74
CA CYS A 71 6.51 12.72 2.58
C CYS A 71 5.02 13.00 2.41
N GLU A 72 4.48 13.77 3.36
CA GLU A 72 3.12 14.29 3.30
C GLU A 72 2.03 13.23 3.07
N PRO A 73 1.89 12.21 3.96
CA PRO A 73 0.82 11.24 3.80
C PRO A 73 -0.56 11.91 3.83
N GLU A 74 -1.34 11.65 2.80
CA GLU A 74 -2.73 12.13 2.70
C GLU A 74 -3.66 10.95 2.88
N LEU A 75 -4.58 11.03 3.84
CA LEU A 75 -5.55 9.96 4.07
C LEU A 75 -6.45 9.77 2.85
N ILE A 76 -6.52 8.56 2.34
CA ILE A 76 -7.40 8.18 1.23
C ILE A 76 -8.63 7.46 1.74
N THR A 77 -8.44 6.39 2.49
CA THR A 77 -9.56 5.59 3.00
C THR A 77 -9.10 4.72 4.18
N VAL A 78 -10.07 4.12 4.84
CA VAL A 78 -9.83 3.08 5.84
C VAL A 78 -10.56 1.82 5.38
N ALA A 79 -9.82 0.74 5.21
CA ALA A 79 -10.36 -0.57 4.84
C ALA A 79 -10.46 -1.43 6.10
N GLY A 80 -11.67 -1.75 6.52
CA GLY A 80 -11.88 -2.38 7.83
C GLY A 80 -12.81 -3.57 7.85
N LYS A 81 -13.12 -4.20 6.70
CA LYS A 81 -13.98 -5.40 6.73
C LYS A 81 -13.31 -6.53 7.49
N PRO A 82 -14.04 -7.23 8.37
CA PRO A 82 -13.44 -8.27 9.21
C PRO A 82 -12.77 -9.41 8.46
N ASP A 83 -13.20 -9.70 7.24
CA ASP A 83 -12.70 -10.80 6.43
C ASP A 83 -11.74 -10.37 5.31
N ARG A 84 -11.33 -9.10 5.28
CA ARG A 84 -10.42 -8.62 4.25
C ARG A 84 -9.04 -9.29 4.26
N ASP A 85 -8.59 -9.72 5.43
CA ASP A 85 -7.37 -10.52 5.63
C ASP A 85 -7.80 -11.89 6.16
N PRO A 86 -7.40 -12.99 5.51
CA PRO A 86 -7.86 -14.32 5.93
C PRO A 86 -7.30 -14.77 7.29
N ARG A 87 -6.23 -14.12 7.78
CA ARG A 87 -5.56 -14.53 9.02
C ARG A 87 -6.28 -14.03 10.26
N LYS A 88 -6.75 -12.77 10.22
CA LYS A 88 -7.44 -12.10 11.34
C LYS A 88 -8.05 -10.79 10.85
N HIS A 89 -8.84 -10.16 11.73
CA HIS A 89 -9.36 -8.83 11.43
C HIS A 89 -8.24 -7.80 11.45
N VAL A 90 -7.98 -7.15 10.32
CA VAL A 90 -6.97 -6.10 10.17
C VAL A 90 -7.64 -4.88 9.56
N ILE A 91 -7.47 -3.74 10.21
CA ILE A 91 -7.91 -2.45 9.70
C ILE A 91 -6.69 -1.79 9.04
N SER A 92 -6.80 -1.44 7.77
CA SER A 92 -5.74 -0.71 7.08
C SER A 92 -6.13 0.75 6.90
N ILE A 93 -5.23 1.63 7.29
CA ILE A 93 -5.31 3.07 7.03
C ILE A 93 -4.48 3.34 5.78
N VAL A 94 -5.14 3.80 4.72
CA VAL A 94 -4.52 3.96 3.40
C VAL A 94 -4.18 5.42 3.15
N TYR A 95 -2.92 5.68 2.84
CA TYR A 95 -2.42 7.02 2.53
C TYR A 95 -1.90 7.10 1.11
N ALA A 96 -2.13 8.23 0.45
CA ALA A 96 -1.37 8.62 -0.73
C ALA A 96 -0.10 9.34 -0.24
N VAL A 97 1.05 8.96 -0.78
CA VAL A 97 2.34 9.46 -0.33
C VAL A 97 3.10 10.06 -1.52
N GLN A 98 3.69 11.23 -1.31
CA GLN A 98 4.51 11.88 -2.30
C GLN A 98 5.97 11.42 -2.17
N VAL A 99 6.65 11.33 -3.31
CA VAL A 99 8.08 11.02 -3.36
C VAL A 99 8.75 12.01 -4.31
N GLU A 100 10.06 12.17 -4.17
CA GLU A 100 10.85 13.00 -5.07
C GLU A 100 10.87 12.39 -6.47
N ALA A 101 10.87 13.26 -7.49
CA ALA A 101 11.05 12.85 -8.88
C ALA A 101 12.36 12.09 -9.03
N GLY A 102 12.31 10.95 -9.70
CA GLY A 102 13.49 10.12 -9.91
C GLY A 102 13.90 9.26 -8.71
N ALA A 103 13.05 9.18 -7.66
CA ALA A 103 13.32 8.31 -6.53
C ALA A 103 13.56 6.87 -7.00
N SER A 104 14.68 6.29 -6.58
CA SER A 104 14.97 4.88 -6.86
C SER A 104 14.30 3.99 -5.84
N VAL A 105 14.02 2.76 -6.23
CA VAL A 105 13.34 1.78 -5.39
C VAL A 105 14.12 0.47 -5.36
N ALA A 106 14.11 -0.19 -4.21
CA ALA A 106 14.69 -1.53 -4.06
C ALA A 106 13.86 -2.29 -3.03
N ALA A 107 13.63 -3.58 -3.27
CA ALA A 107 12.91 -4.44 -2.33
C ALA A 107 13.70 -4.62 -1.05
N GLY A 108 13.00 -4.57 0.07
CA GLY A 108 13.55 -4.83 1.40
C GLY A 108 12.58 -5.67 2.21
N ASP A 109 13.04 -6.14 3.37
CA ASP A 109 12.23 -6.91 4.33
C ASP A 109 11.41 -8.03 3.67
N ASP A 110 10.08 -8.03 3.82
CA ASP A 110 9.20 -9.12 3.39
C ASP A 110 8.76 -9.05 1.93
N ALA A 111 9.17 -8.02 1.20
CA ALA A 111 8.83 -7.87 -0.21
C ALA A 111 9.76 -8.73 -1.08
N ALA A 112 9.20 -9.52 -2.00
CA ALA A 112 9.99 -10.25 -2.99
C ALA A 112 10.54 -9.30 -4.05
N THR A 113 9.72 -8.33 -4.50
CA THR A 113 10.11 -7.30 -5.46
C THR A 113 9.47 -5.96 -5.09
N ALA A 114 10.07 -4.88 -5.57
CA ALA A 114 9.50 -3.54 -5.47
C ALA A 114 9.86 -2.78 -6.75
N HIS A 115 8.84 -2.33 -7.49
CA HIS A 115 9.03 -1.65 -8.76
C HIS A 115 7.96 -0.60 -9.03
N TRP A 116 8.29 0.32 -9.92
CA TRP A 116 7.33 1.23 -10.53
C TRP A 116 6.68 0.55 -11.72
N TYR A 117 5.36 0.65 -11.83
CA TYR A 117 4.59 0.07 -12.92
C TYR A 117 3.67 1.11 -13.54
N ASP A 118 3.38 0.99 -14.82
CA ASP A 118 2.40 1.85 -15.49
C ASP A 118 1.03 1.68 -14.85
N LEU A 119 0.42 2.79 -14.43
CA LEU A 119 -0.83 2.76 -13.67
C LEU A 119 -1.99 2.13 -14.45
N GLN A 120 -2.11 2.44 -15.75
CA GLN A 120 -3.17 1.87 -16.57
C GLN A 120 -3.01 0.35 -16.70
N THR A 121 -1.79 -0.11 -16.95
CA THR A 121 -1.49 -1.55 -17.05
C THR A 121 -1.81 -2.28 -15.76
N VAL A 122 -1.47 -1.68 -14.62
CA VAL A 122 -1.78 -2.23 -13.30
C VAL A 122 -3.28 -2.39 -13.11
N TRP A 123 -4.04 -1.33 -13.41
CA TRP A 123 -5.49 -1.39 -13.28
C TRP A 123 -6.10 -2.47 -14.15
N ASP A 124 -5.64 -2.58 -15.41
CA ASP A 124 -6.23 -3.48 -16.40
C ASP A 124 -5.90 -4.95 -16.18
N SER A 125 -4.72 -5.28 -15.60
CA SER A 125 -4.22 -6.66 -15.70
C SER A 125 -3.54 -7.24 -14.46
N PHE A 126 -3.25 -6.46 -13.42
CA PHE A 126 -2.52 -6.98 -12.24
C PHE A 126 -3.45 -7.67 -11.25
N GLU A 127 -2.95 -8.77 -10.67
CA GLU A 127 -3.65 -9.48 -9.59
C GLU A 127 -3.14 -9.02 -8.24
N PHE A 128 -4.05 -8.47 -7.44
CA PHE A 128 -3.73 -7.91 -6.13
C PHE A 128 -3.99 -8.89 -5.00
N ALA A 129 -3.22 -8.74 -3.94
CA ALA A 129 -3.46 -9.36 -2.65
C ALA A 129 -4.62 -8.69 -1.94
N PHE A 130 -5.27 -9.41 -1.04
CA PHE A 130 -6.32 -8.88 -0.17
C PHE A 130 -7.42 -8.16 -0.97
N ASP A 131 -7.84 -6.98 -0.46
CA ASP A 131 -8.80 -6.08 -1.11
C ASP A 131 -8.11 -4.89 -1.78
N HIS A 132 -6.81 -5.01 -2.09
CA HIS A 132 -6.04 -3.89 -2.62
C HIS A 132 -6.56 -3.39 -3.98
N LYS A 133 -7.18 -4.26 -4.78
CA LYS A 133 -7.82 -3.83 -6.02
C LYS A 133 -8.99 -2.87 -5.75
N ASP A 134 -9.80 -3.17 -4.74
CA ASP A 134 -10.92 -2.30 -4.36
C ASP A 134 -10.42 -0.97 -3.78
N ILE A 135 -9.34 -1.02 -3.01
CA ILE A 135 -8.70 0.19 -2.48
C ILE A 135 -8.16 1.05 -3.63
N LEU A 136 -7.51 0.42 -4.62
CA LEU A 136 -7.02 1.14 -5.79
C LEU A 136 -8.16 1.83 -6.53
N ARG A 137 -9.31 1.16 -6.68
CA ARG A 137 -10.49 1.78 -7.30
C ARG A 137 -10.90 3.06 -6.57
N GLU A 138 -10.99 3.03 -5.25
CA GLU A 138 -11.35 4.22 -4.46
C GLU A 138 -10.36 5.36 -4.69
N PHE A 139 -9.07 5.05 -4.73
CA PHE A 139 -8.02 6.03 -5.02
C PHE A 139 -8.18 6.62 -6.43
N LEU A 140 -8.40 5.76 -7.44
CA LEU A 140 -8.52 6.20 -8.83
C LEU A 140 -9.74 7.10 -9.03
N VAL A 141 -10.87 6.77 -8.40
CA VAL A 141 -12.06 7.62 -8.45
C VAL A 141 -11.74 9.03 -7.96
N LYS A 142 -10.93 9.16 -6.93
CA LYS A 142 -10.56 10.46 -6.36
C LYS A 142 -9.49 11.20 -7.17
N LYS A 143 -8.49 10.50 -7.70
CA LYS A 143 -7.27 11.13 -8.21
C LYS A 143 -7.06 10.95 -9.72
N PHE A 144 -7.48 9.82 -10.26
CA PHE A 144 -7.21 9.46 -11.67
C PHE A 144 -8.42 8.77 -12.31
N PRO A 145 -9.59 9.45 -12.37
CA PRO A 145 -10.81 8.79 -12.85
C PRO A 145 -10.71 8.31 -14.31
N ASN A 146 -9.83 8.91 -15.11
CA ASN A 146 -9.65 8.52 -16.51
C ASN A 146 -9.01 7.14 -16.68
N VAL A 147 -8.42 6.58 -15.65
CA VAL A 147 -7.82 5.23 -15.68
C VAL A 147 -8.90 4.14 -15.66
N LEU A 148 -10.05 4.41 -15.06
CA LEU A 148 -11.15 3.46 -14.90
C LEU A 148 -11.85 3.11 -16.22
#